data_e6a2794545c294922948ea7eac7cc1b5
#
_entry.id   e6a2794545c294922948ea7eac7cc1b5
#
_cell.length_a   1.000
_cell.length_b   1.000
_cell.length_c   1.000
_cell.angle_alpha   90.00
_cell.angle_beta   90.00
_cell.angle_gamma   90.00
#
_symmetry.space_group_name_H-M   'P 1'
#
loop_
_entity.id
_entity.type
_entity.pdbx_description
1 polymer ?
#
loop_
_entity_poly.entity_id
_entity_poly.type
_entity_poly.pdbx_seq_one_letter_code
_entity_poly.pdbx_strand_id
1 'polypeptide(L)'
;MEWINLQEKYNFIALKSKRIRILILGGGRAAFIKGKAFLDRGCSLYILAPKFSKDVLNLKNYDNVEFIKNNYDKKYILDKHLVVIATENEEVNNEIRNNCDALSKLYIDCSDKDKSLCFNSFQRESKTMVLALNNKIGCPKATSFIGEKIKRDLEKYDNYIEYVTYIRSITKNNPMKDEIIDFICSNDFHFFFEKGYGNLILSMFFPRLNNSNTDF
;
A
#
# COMPACT_ATOMS: atom_id res chain seq x y z
N MET A 1 -22.27 -8.11 23.34
CA MET A 1 -21.57 -7.36 22.29
C MET A 1 -20.52 -6.51 22.99
N GLU A 2 -19.27 -6.94 22.95
CA GLU A 2 -18.17 -6.09 23.39
C GLU A 2 -18.12 -4.87 22.48
N TRP A 3 -18.14 -3.69 23.07
CA TRP A 3 -18.07 -2.43 22.34
C TRP A 3 -16.68 -2.31 21.76
N ILE A 4 -16.58 -2.47 20.43
CA ILE A 4 -15.33 -2.26 19.70
C ILE A 4 -14.85 -0.85 19.99
N ASN A 5 -13.61 -0.73 20.45
CA ASN A 5 -13.00 0.58 20.70
C ASN A 5 -12.76 1.31 19.37
N LEU A 6 -13.78 2.05 18.91
CA LEU A 6 -13.74 2.84 17.67
C LEU A 6 -12.85 4.10 17.77
N GLN A 7 -12.24 4.35 18.94
CA GLN A 7 -11.42 5.55 19.20
C GLN A 7 -9.97 5.40 18.66
N GLU A 8 -9.53 4.19 18.35
CA GLU A 8 -8.19 3.99 17.80
C GLU A 8 -8.03 4.68 16.45
N LYS A 9 -7.01 5.56 16.36
CA LYS A 9 -6.67 6.30 15.14
C LYS A 9 -5.51 5.63 14.43
N TYR A 10 -5.59 5.51 13.12
CA TYR A 10 -4.55 4.90 12.29
C TYR A 10 -3.91 5.94 11.37
N ASN A 11 -2.59 5.86 11.23
CA ASN A 11 -1.86 6.60 10.20
C ASN A 11 -1.57 5.68 9.02
N PHE A 12 -1.95 6.11 7.82
CA PHE A 12 -1.62 5.40 6.59
C PHE A 12 -0.34 5.96 5.99
N ILE A 13 0.64 5.09 5.77
CA ILE A 13 1.91 5.43 5.15
C ILE A 13 2.13 4.50 3.96
N ALA A 14 2.43 5.07 2.80
CA ALA A 14 2.83 4.31 1.63
C ALA A 14 4.34 4.04 1.65
N LEU A 15 4.73 2.78 1.73
CA LEU A 15 6.13 2.35 1.69
C LEU A 15 6.53 2.01 0.25
N LYS A 16 7.72 2.44 -0.17
CA LYS A 16 8.27 2.08 -1.48
C LYS A 16 8.75 0.63 -1.47
N SER A 17 7.92 -0.29 -1.92
CA SER A 17 8.08 -1.75 -1.80
C SER A 17 9.47 -2.25 -2.16
N LYS A 18 10.06 -1.83 -3.27
CA LYS A 18 11.41 -2.24 -3.72
C LYS A 18 12.54 -1.86 -2.74
N ARG A 19 12.30 -0.99 -1.77
CA ARG A 19 13.27 -0.55 -0.76
C ARG A 19 13.03 -1.19 0.60
N ILE A 20 11.96 -1.97 0.75
CA ILE A 20 11.57 -2.54 2.04
C ILE A 20 12.11 -3.96 2.15
N ARG A 21 12.91 -4.20 3.21
CA ARG A 21 13.37 -5.51 3.63
C ARG A 21 12.46 -6.02 4.76
N ILE A 22 11.85 -7.17 4.54
CA ILE A 22 10.88 -7.77 5.45
C ILE A 22 11.42 -9.10 5.94
N LEU A 23 11.39 -9.32 7.25
CA LEU A 23 11.63 -10.63 7.85
C LEU A 23 10.30 -11.25 8.25
N ILE A 24 10.03 -12.47 7.79
CA ILE A 24 8.94 -13.30 8.29
C ILE A 24 9.53 -14.39 9.19
N LEU A 25 9.03 -14.45 10.40
CA LEU A 25 9.41 -15.44 11.41
C LEU A 25 8.31 -16.51 11.47
N GLY A 26 8.61 -17.67 10.91
CA GLY A 26 7.70 -18.80 10.77
C GLY A 26 7.71 -19.40 9.37
N GLY A 27 7.42 -20.70 9.28
CA GLY A 27 7.47 -21.47 8.02
C GLY A 27 6.12 -22.07 7.61
N GLY A 28 5.03 -21.63 8.23
CA GLY A 28 3.69 -22.17 8.04
C GLY A 28 2.81 -21.36 7.08
N ARG A 29 1.48 -21.63 7.14
CA ARG A 29 0.49 -21.01 6.27
C ARG A 29 0.42 -19.48 6.38
N ALA A 30 0.51 -18.92 7.60
CA ALA A 30 0.50 -17.47 7.79
C ALA A 30 1.69 -16.80 7.11
N ALA A 31 2.89 -17.40 7.24
CA ALA A 31 4.11 -16.95 6.57
C ALA A 31 3.96 -16.98 5.04
N PHE A 32 3.35 -18.02 4.47
CA PHE A 32 3.07 -18.10 3.04
C PHE A 32 2.16 -16.98 2.56
N ILE A 33 0.99 -16.80 3.22
CA ILE A 33 0.00 -15.78 2.80
C ILE A 33 0.61 -14.37 2.87
N LYS A 34 1.28 -14.04 3.96
CA LYS A 34 1.94 -12.73 4.13
C LYS A 34 3.11 -12.56 3.18
N GLY A 35 3.95 -13.60 3.06
CA GLY A 35 5.12 -13.58 2.17
C GLY A 35 4.73 -13.36 0.72
N LYS A 36 3.74 -14.10 0.20
CA LYS A 36 3.24 -13.92 -1.15
C LYS A 36 2.75 -12.49 -1.39
N ALA A 37 1.96 -11.94 -0.45
CA ALA A 37 1.42 -10.59 -0.59
C ALA A 37 2.52 -9.49 -0.65
N PHE A 38 3.64 -9.67 0.02
CA PHE A 38 4.78 -8.75 -0.04
C PHE A 38 5.63 -8.95 -1.30
N LEU A 39 5.84 -10.21 -1.70
CA LEU A 39 6.62 -10.54 -2.91
C LEU A 39 5.92 -10.05 -4.17
N ASP A 40 4.60 -10.25 -4.27
CA ASP A 40 3.77 -9.75 -5.39
C ASP A 40 3.87 -8.22 -5.56
N ARG A 41 4.28 -7.50 -4.50
CA ARG A 41 4.54 -6.04 -4.52
C ARG A 41 6.00 -5.66 -4.69
N GLY A 42 6.91 -6.65 -4.82
CA GLY A 42 8.33 -6.43 -5.07
C GLY A 42 9.16 -6.08 -3.83
N CYS A 43 8.68 -6.39 -2.61
CA CYS A 43 9.48 -6.25 -1.40
C CYS A 43 10.58 -7.32 -1.34
N SER A 44 11.74 -7.00 -0.74
CA SER A 44 12.76 -8.00 -0.42
C SER A 44 12.33 -8.77 0.82
N LEU A 45 12.19 -10.09 0.69
CA LEU A 45 11.66 -10.97 1.73
C LEU A 45 12.72 -11.93 2.26
N TYR A 46 12.78 -12.04 3.58
CA TYR A 46 13.59 -13.02 4.32
C TYR A 46 12.64 -13.88 5.14
N ILE A 47 12.69 -15.20 4.99
CA ILE A 47 11.82 -16.11 5.75
C ILE A 47 12.70 -16.98 6.65
N LEU A 48 12.54 -16.80 7.96
CA LEU A 48 13.32 -17.52 8.97
C LEU A 48 12.43 -18.50 9.71
N ALA A 49 12.81 -19.78 9.64
CA ALA A 49 12.16 -20.84 10.39
C ALA A 49 13.06 -22.09 10.47
N PRO A 50 12.94 -22.93 11.51
CA PRO A 50 13.64 -24.21 11.58
C PRO A 50 13.11 -25.21 10.52
N LYS A 51 11.85 -25.07 10.09
CA LYS A 51 11.20 -25.90 9.04
C LYS A 51 10.29 -25.03 8.19
N PHE A 52 10.19 -25.35 6.89
CA PHE A 52 9.30 -24.70 5.95
C PHE A 52 8.25 -25.67 5.42
N SER A 53 7.00 -25.20 5.31
CA SER A 53 5.93 -25.94 4.63
C SER A 53 6.19 -25.95 3.10
N LYS A 54 5.53 -26.88 2.39
CA LYS A 54 5.61 -26.94 0.92
C LYS A 54 5.17 -25.65 0.27
N ASP A 55 4.12 -25.01 0.80
CA ASP A 55 3.61 -23.76 0.27
C ASP A 55 4.63 -22.62 0.39
N VAL A 56 5.30 -22.51 1.56
CA VAL A 56 6.36 -21.51 1.76
C VAL A 56 7.53 -21.75 0.81
N LEU A 57 7.93 -23.03 0.60
CA LEU A 57 9.00 -23.36 -0.34
C LEU A 57 8.67 -23.01 -1.81
N ASN A 58 7.38 -22.96 -2.18
CA ASN A 58 6.97 -22.51 -3.52
C ASN A 58 7.29 -21.02 -3.78
N LEU A 59 7.51 -20.22 -2.72
CA LEU A 59 7.93 -18.83 -2.87
C LEU A 59 9.34 -18.68 -3.43
N LYS A 60 10.15 -19.75 -3.50
CA LYS A 60 11.50 -19.75 -4.13
C LYS A 60 11.49 -19.33 -5.60
N ASN A 61 10.31 -19.31 -6.25
CA ASN A 61 10.17 -18.86 -7.64
C ASN A 61 10.26 -17.33 -7.80
N TYR A 62 10.27 -16.58 -6.70
CA TYR A 62 10.53 -15.14 -6.70
C TYR A 62 12.03 -14.86 -6.51
N ASP A 63 12.57 -13.91 -7.29
CA ASP A 63 14.00 -13.54 -7.22
C ASP A 63 14.36 -12.75 -5.95
N ASN A 64 13.37 -12.19 -5.28
CA ASN A 64 13.53 -11.29 -4.13
C ASN A 64 13.19 -11.96 -2.78
N VAL A 65 13.36 -13.28 -2.66
CA VAL A 65 13.17 -14.04 -1.42
C VAL A 65 14.42 -14.80 -1.01
N GLU A 66 14.71 -14.76 0.29
CA GLU A 66 15.78 -15.54 0.93
C GLU A 66 15.22 -16.41 2.06
N PHE A 67 15.62 -17.68 2.11
CA PHE A 67 15.23 -18.63 3.15
C PHE A 67 16.36 -18.84 4.13
N ILE A 68 16.07 -18.62 5.41
CA ILE A 68 17.02 -18.79 6.52
C ILE A 68 16.53 -19.93 7.40
N LYS A 69 17.17 -21.10 7.29
CA LYS A 69 16.83 -22.27 8.12
C LYS A 69 17.56 -22.18 9.46
N ASN A 70 16.93 -21.51 10.42
CA ASN A 70 17.47 -21.35 11.78
C ASN A 70 16.34 -21.09 12.78
N ASN A 71 16.67 -21.08 14.08
CA ASN A 71 15.84 -20.51 15.13
C ASN A 71 15.99 -18.99 15.16
N TYR A 72 15.05 -18.31 15.84
CA TYR A 72 15.12 -16.87 16.02
C TYR A 72 16.37 -16.44 16.80
N ASP A 73 16.96 -15.35 16.37
CA ASP A 73 18.03 -14.62 17.04
C ASP A 73 17.86 -13.14 16.67
N LYS A 74 18.02 -12.24 17.63
CA LYS A 74 17.87 -10.80 17.50
C LYS A 74 18.66 -10.19 16.33
N LYS A 75 19.78 -10.78 15.95
CA LYS A 75 20.62 -10.30 14.82
C LYS A 75 19.84 -10.25 13.49
N TYR A 76 18.84 -11.12 13.30
CA TYR A 76 18.10 -11.20 12.04
C TYR A 76 17.15 -10.02 11.80
N ILE A 77 16.79 -9.25 12.84
CA ILE A 77 15.90 -8.08 12.71
C ILE A 77 16.65 -6.76 12.54
N LEU A 78 17.97 -6.73 12.78
CA LEU A 78 18.75 -5.49 12.86
C LEU A 78 18.65 -4.65 11.58
N ASP A 79 18.82 -5.28 10.42
CA ASP A 79 18.82 -4.63 9.10
C ASP A 79 17.46 -4.65 8.40
N LYS A 80 16.39 -5.10 9.06
CA LYS A 80 15.04 -5.19 8.50
C LYS A 80 14.20 -3.96 8.85
N HIS A 81 13.28 -3.61 7.96
CA HIS A 81 12.35 -2.49 8.16
C HIS A 81 11.04 -2.93 8.82
N LEU A 82 10.60 -4.14 8.46
CA LEU A 82 9.35 -4.73 8.94
C LEU A 82 9.60 -6.18 9.35
N VAL A 83 9.04 -6.58 10.48
CA VAL A 83 9.05 -7.94 10.99
C VAL A 83 7.64 -8.50 11.00
N VAL A 84 7.45 -9.71 10.50
CA VAL A 84 6.16 -10.42 10.52
C VAL A 84 6.30 -11.64 11.41
N ILE A 85 5.59 -11.64 12.52
CA ILE A 85 5.58 -12.73 13.50
C ILE A 85 4.48 -13.72 13.06
N ALA A 86 4.90 -14.89 12.60
CA ALA A 86 4.03 -15.94 12.08
C ALA A 86 4.37 -17.31 12.65
N THR A 87 4.85 -17.36 13.91
CA THR A 87 5.14 -18.58 14.67
C THR A 87 3.96 -18.89 15.61
N GLU A 88 3.87 -20.14 16.04
CA GLU A 88 2.88 -20.62 17.01
C GLU A 88 3.43 -20.60 18.45
N ASN A 89 4.71 -20.28 18.62
CA ASN A 89 5.36 -20.24 19.93
C ASN A 89 5.24 -18.84 20.54
N GLU A 90 4.38 -18.70 21.54
CA GLU A 90 4.09 -17.41 22.17
C GLU A 90 5.29 -16.83 22.95
N GLU A 91 6.17 -17.66 23.52
CA GLU A 91 7.38 -17.19 24.19
C GLU A 91 8.31 -16.50 23.20
N VAL A 92 8.53 -17.15 22.04
CA VAL A 92 9.32 -16.58 20.93
C VAL A 92 8.66 -15.33 20.38
N ASN A 93 7.32 -15.34 20.22
CA ASN A 93 6.58 -14.16 19.74
C ASN A 93 6.75 -12.97 20.69
N ASN A 94 6.68 -13.19 22.01
CA ASN A 94 6.94 -12.17 23.02
C ASN A 94 8.38 -11.62 22.94
N GLU A 95 9.35 -12.49 22.81
CA GLU A 95 10.76 -12.09 22.65
C GLU A 95 10.95 -11.22 21.39
N ILE A 96 10.33 -11.61 20.26
CA ILE A 96 10.42 -10.85 19.01
C ILE A 96 9.78 -9.47 19.17
N ARG A 97 8.58 -9.38 19.78
CA ARG A 97 7.91 -8.09 20.05
C ARG A 97 8.79 -7.16 20.87
N ASN A 98 9.31 -7.66 22.00
CA ASN A 98 10.18 -6.88 22.88
C ASN A 98 11.45 -6.38 22.15
N ASN A 99 12.05 -7.24 21.32
CA ASN A 99 13.20 -6.85 20.52
C ASN A 99 12.85 -5.83 19.43
N CYS A 100 11.67 -5.95 18.80
CA CYS A 100 11.19 -4.98 17.83
C CYS A 100 10.92 -3.61 18.47
N ASP A 101 10.27 -3.58 19.62
CA ASP A 101 9.99 -2.35 20.38
C ASP A 101 11.30 -1.66 20.80
N ALA A 102 12.25 -2.42 21.36
CA ALA A 102 13.55 -1.90 21.79
C ALA A 102 14.39 -1.33 20.62
N LEU A 103 14.16 -1.82 19.39
CA LEU A 103 14.87 -1.39 18.19
C LEU A 103 14.01 -0.46 17.29
N SER A 104 12.83 -0.06 17.75
CA SER A 104 11.87 0.76 17.00
C SER A 104 11.55 0.20 15.60
N LYS A 105 11.41 -1.14 15.51
CA LYS A 105 11.05 -1.83 14.26
C LYS A 105 9.54 -1.90 14.10
N LEU A 106 9.06 -1.72 12.86
CA LEU A 106 7.67 -2.04 12.56
C LEU A 106 7.46 -3.55 12.64
N TYR A 107 6.36 -3.99 13.24
CA TYR A 107 6.02 -5.42 13.24
C TYR A 107 4.51 -5.68 13.12
N ILE A 108 4.22 -6.83 12.52
CA ILE A 108 2.88 -7.42 12.38
C ILE A 108 2.91 -8.74 13.13
N ASP A 109 2.03 -8.89 14.11
CA ASP A 109 1.79 -10.17 14.76
C ASP A 109 0.58 -10.87 14.10
N CYS A 110 0.82 -12.07 13.53
CA CYS A 110 -0.23 -12.85 12.89
C CYS A 110 -1.08 -13.63 13.89
N SER A 111 -0.60 -13.82 15.12
CA SER A 111 -1.31 -14.54 16.18
C SER A 111 -2.27 -13.63 16.94
N ASP A 112 -1.89 -12.37 17.13
CA ASP A 112 -2.67 -11.38 17.90
C ASP A 112 -2.56 -10.00 17.25
N LYS A 113 -3.68 -9.55 16.66
CA LYS A 113 -3.76 -8.25 15.99
C LYS A 113 -3.54 -7.08 16.95
N ASP A 114 -4.02 -7.20 18.18
CA ASP A 114 -3.97 -6.11 19.16
C ASP A 114 -2.55 -5.90 19.72
N LYS A 115 -1.69 -6.90 19.57
CA LYS A 115 -0.26 -6.82 19.90
C LYS A 115 0.61 -6.33 18.72
N SER A 116 0.02 -6.10 17.55
CA SER A 116 0.74 -5.61 16.37
C SER A 116 0.96 -4.10 16.43
N LEU A 117 2.17 -3.63 16.08
CA LEU A 117 2.40 -2.19 15.88
C LEU A 117 1.77 -1.68 14.58
N CYS A 118 1.68 -2.53 13.56
CA CYS A 118 1.05 -2.20 12.28
C CYS A 118 0.35 -3.43 11.68
N PHE A 119 -0.41 -3.22 10.62
CA PHE A 119 -1.09 -4.30 9.90
C PHE A 119 -1.20 -4.01 8.41
N ASN A 120 -1.36 -5.07 7.62
CA ASN A 120 -1.57 -4.93 6.19
C ASN A 120 -3.01 -4.50 5.89
N SER A 121 -3.16 -3.33 5.30
CA SER A 121 -4.42 -2.90 4.71
C SER A 121 -4.79 -3.75 3.50
N PHE A 122 -6.08 -3.86 3.21
CA PHE A 122 -6.52 -4.23 1.87
C PHE A 122 -6.00 -3.18 0.89
N GLN A 123 -5.38 -3.61 -0.21
CA GLN A 123 -4.79 -2.68 -1.19
C GLN A 123 -5.22 -3.07 -2.59
N ARG A 124 -5.57 -2.07 -3.38
CA ARG A 124 -5.80 -2.17 -4.82
C ARG A 124 -5.21 -0.94 -5.50
N GLU A 125 -5.00 -1.07 -6.79
CA GLU A 125 -4.51 0.03 -7.62
C GLU A 125 -5.32 0.10 -8.91
N SER A 126 -5.50 1.33 -9.40
CA SER A 126 -5.86 1.64 -10.76
C SER A 126 -4.57 1.98 -11.54
N LYS A 127 -4.69 2.49 -12.75
CA LYS A 127 -3.53 2.94 -13.53
C LYS A 127 -2.78 4.09 -12.85
N THR A 128 -3.51 5.00 -12.19
CA THR A 128 -2.96 6.25 -11.63
C THR A 128 -2.98 6.33 -10.11
N MET A 129 -3.79 5.51 -9.43
CA MET A 129 -4.02 5.63 -7.98
C MET A 129 -3.83 4.31 -7.24
N VAL A 130 -3.47 4.41 -5.96
CA VAL A 130 -3.39 3.28 -5.03
C VAL A 130 -4.41 3.50 -3.92
N LEU A 131 -5.24 2.49 -3.67
CA LEU A 131 -6.21 2.44 -2.58
C LEU A 131 -5.68 1.57 -1.44
N ALA A 132 -5.73 2.08 -0.21
CA ALA A 132 -5.55 1.29 1.01
C ALA A 132 -6.79 1.44 1.89
N LEU A 133 -7.37 0.31 2.33
CA LEU A 133 -8.61 0.28 3.09
C LEU A 133 -8.48 -0.66 4.29
N ASN A 134 -8.89 -0.17 5.46
CA ASN A 134 -9.02 -0.97 6.66
C ASN A 134 -10.43 -0.93 7.22
N ASN A 135 -10.83 -2.05 7.79
CA ASN A 135 -12.09 -2.19 8.52
C ASN A 135 -11.78 -2.24 10.03
N LYS A 136 -12.28 -1.27 10.77
CA LYS A 136 -12.08 -1.17 12.23
C LYS A 136 -12.70 -2.33 13.03
N ILE A 137 -13.74 -2.97 12.47
CA ILE A 137 -14.49 -4.04 13.14
C ILE A 137 -14.07 -5.46 12.70
N GLY A 138 -13.01 -5.59 11.88
CA GLY A 138 -12.35 -6.86 11.64
C GLY A 138 -13.04 -7.82 10.68
N CYS A 139 -13.70 -7.35 9.61
CA CYS A 139 -14.30 -8.21 8.59
C CYS A 139 -13.54 -8.14 7.23
N PRO A 140 -12.51 -8.97 7.00
CA PRO A 140 -11.71 -8.90 5.76
C PRO A 140 -12.51 -9.11 4.48
N LYS A 141 -13.52 -10.00 4.49
CA LYS A 141 -14.37 -10.25 3.31
C LYS A 141 -15.20 -9.03 2.93
N ALA A 142 -15.78 -8.33 3.93
CA ALA A 142 -16.51 -7.09 3.68
C ALA A 142 -15.57 -5.98 3.16
N THR A 143 -14.36 -5.87 3.74
CA THR A 143 -13.34 -4.94 3.28
C THR A 143 -12.95 -5.20 1.82
N SER A 144 -12.71 -6.47 1.45
CA SER A 144 -12.39 -6.84 0.08
C SER A 144 -13.55 -6.51 -0.87
N PHE A 145 -14.79 -6.82 -0.50
CA PHE A 145 -15.96 -6.55 -1.32
C PHE A 145 -16.15 -5.05 -1.60
N ILE A 146 -16.05 -4.22 -0.57
CA ILE A 146 -16.16 -2.75 -0.71
C ILE A 146 -14.95 -2.21 -1.48
N GLY A 147 -13.75 -2.69 -1.18
CA GLY A 147 -12.53 -2.25 -1.85
C GLY A 147 -12.51 -2.53 -3.35
N GLU A 148 -13.08 -3.66 -3.81
CA GLU A 148 -13.24 -3.95 -5.25
C GLU A 148 -14.25 -3.00 -5.93
N LYS A 149 -15.28 -2.56 -5.21
CA LYS A 149 -16.21 -1.54 -5.75
C LYS A 149 -15.51 -0.19 -5.88
N ILE A 150 -14.83 0.27 -4.83
CA ILE A 150 -14.09 1.54 -4.85
C ILE A 150 -13.02 1.53 -5.95
N LYS A 151 -12.29 0.39 -6.12
CA LYS A 151 -11.31 0.25 -7.21
C LYS A 151 -11.95 0.55 -8.59
N ARG A 152 -13.10 -0.07 -8.88
CA ARG A 152 -13.81 0.15 -10.16
C ARG A 152 -14.28 1.59 -10.34
N ASP A 153 -14.59 2.28 -9.26
CA ASP A 153 -14.94 3.69 -9.33
C ASP A 153 -13.68 4.56 -9.55
N LEU A 154 -12.55 4.24 -8.92
CA LEU A 154 -11.28 4.93 -9.15
C LEU A 154 -10.78 4.79 -10.59
N GLU A 155 -10.96 3.62 -11.22
CA GLU A 155 -10.57 3.37 -12.62
C GLU A 155 -11.24 4.34 -13.61
N LYS A 156 -12.43 4.85 -13.28
CA LYS A 156 -13.14 5.85 -14.11
C LYS A 156 -12.42 7.20 -14.14
N TYR A 157 -11.63 7.50 -13.13
CA TYR A 157 -10.89 8.75 -13.01
C TYR A 157 -9.48 8.71 -13.60
N ASP A 158 -8.98 7.56 -14.06
CA ASP A 158 -7.59 7.43 -14.51
C ASP A 158 -7.25 8.41 -15.65
N ASN A 159 -8.11 8.51 -16.67
CA ASN A 159 -7.90 9.45 -17.78
C ASN A 159 -7.92 10.92 -17.32
N TYR A 160 -8.81 11.24 -16.38
CA TYR A 160 -8.89 12.59 -15.82
C TYR A 160 -7.63 12.94 -15.01
N ILE A 161 -7.14 12.04 -14.18
CA ILE A 161 -5.91 12.22 -13.40
C ILE A 161 -4.69 12.39 -14.32
N GLU A 162 -4.62 11.61 -15.40
CA GLU A 162 -3.57 11.78 -16.43
C GLU A 162 -3.64 13.17 -17.06
N TYR A 163 -4.83 13.61 -17.44
CA TYR A 163 -5.04 14.95 -18.00
C TYR A 163 -4.61 16.05 -17.00
N VAL A 164 -5.09 16.00 -15.77
CA VAL A 164 -4.71 16.97 -14.71
C VAL A 164 -3.20 16.99 -14.49
N THR A 165 -2.58 15.80 -14.46
CA THR A 165 -1.13 15.66 -14.28
C THR A 165 -0.35 16.27 -15.45
N TYR A 166 -0.84 16.07 -16.68
CA TYR A 166 -0.26 16.70 -17.86
C TYR A 166 -0.36 18.23 -17.80
N ILE A 167 -1.55 18.79 -17.54
CA ILE A 167 -1.73 20.25 -17.41
C ILE A 167 -0.83 20.81 -16.31
N ARG A 168 -0.75 20.14 -15.15
CA ARG A 168 0.16 20.53 -14.07
C ARG A 168 1.63 20.56 -14.52
N SER A 169 2.05 19.65 -15.39
CA SER A 169 3.44 19.59 -15.89
C SER A 169 3.78 20.77 -16.80
N ILE A 170 2.89 21.11 -17.72
CA ILE A 170 3.10 22.21 -18.68
C ILE A 170 2.91 23.60 -18.04
N THR A 171 2.15 23.67 -16.94
CA THR A 171 1.93 24.93 -16.20
C THR A 171 2.92 25.16 -15.06
N LYS A 172 3.96 24.32 -14.91
CA LYS A 172 4.89 24.34 -13.76
C LYS A 172 5.47 25.73 -13.47
N ASN A 173 5.79 26.50 -14.51
CA ASN A 173 6.38 27.85 -14.40
C ASN A 173 5.37 28.97 -14.71
N ASN A 174 4.08 28.67 -14.82
CA ASN A 174 3.04 29.65 -15.10
C ASN A 174 2.64 30.37 -13.79
N PRO A 175 2.58 31.71 -13.74
CA PRO A 175 2.12 32.43 -12.55
C PRO A 175 0.70 32.07 -12.09
N MET A 176 -0.17 31.64 -13.00
CA MET A 176 -1.56 31.23 -12.71
C MET A 176 -1.69 29.72 -12.46
N LYS A 177 -0.61 29.00 -12.21
CA LYS A 177 -0.62 27.54 -12.09
C LYS A 177 -1.63 27.04 -11.07
N ASP A 178 -1.66 27.63 -9.88
CA ASP A 178 -2.54 27.17 -8.80
C ASP A 178 -4.00 27.43 -9.15
N GLU A 179 -4.32 28.58 -9.74
CA GLU A 179 -5.67 28.90 -10.24
C GLU A 179 -6.13 27.93 -11.34
N ILE A 180 -5.24 27.58 -12.28
CA ILE A 180 -5.52 26.60 -13.32
C ILE A 180 -5.79 25.22 -12.71
N ILE A 181 -4.98 24.78 -11.75
CA ILE A 181 -5.16 23.47 -11.10
C ILE A 181 -6.45 23.42 -10.29
N ASP A 182 -6.76 24.48 -9.54
CA ASP A 182 -8.03 24.58 -8.79
C ASP A 182 -9.24 24.53 -9.72
N PHE A 183 -9.17 25.25 -10.85
CA PHE A 183 -10.22 25.23 -11.86
C PHE A 183 -10.43 23.83 -12.45
N ILE A 184 -9.38 23.18 -12.95
CA ILE A 184 -9.51 21.84 -13.55
C ILE A 184 -9.81 20.75 -12.54
N CYS A 185 -9.60 20.95 -11.23
CA CYS A 185 -9.99 20.06 -10.15
C CYS A 185 -11.39 20.36 -9.59
N SER A 186 -12.20 21.18 -10.28
CA SER A 186 -13.59 21.47 -9.90
C SER A 186 -14.58 20.42 -10.45
N ASN A 187 -15.74 20.29 -9.80
CA ASN A 187 -16.82 19.42 -10.28
C ASN A 187 -17.34 19.86 -11.65
N ASP A 188 -17.42 21.17 -11.88
CA ASP A 188 -17.92 21.73 -13.15
C ASP A 188 -16.99 21.40 -14.30
N PHE A 189 -15.66 21.56 -14.09
CA PHE A 189 -14.69 21.17 -15.11
C PHE A 189 -14.70 19.66 -15.36
N HIS A 190 -14.74 18.82 -14.31
CA HIS A 190 -14.80 17.37 -14.44
C HIS A 190 -16.02 16.93 -15.26
N PHE A 191 -17.20 17.56 -15.04
CA PHE A 191 -18.39 17.28 -15.84
C PHE A 191 -18.16 17.53 -17.34
N PHE A 192 -17.56 18.66 -17.71
CA PHE A 192 -17.24 18.96 -19.10
C PHE A 192 -16.15 18.06 -19.67
N PHE A 193 -15.17 17.68 -18.84
CA PHE A 193 -14.13 16.74 -19.24
C PHE A 193 -14.73 15.37 -19.61
N GLU A 194 -15.66 14.84 -18.82
CA GLU A 194 -16.37 13.58 -19.13
C GLU A 194 -17.18 13.65 -20.43
N LYS A 195 -17.60 14.84 -20.84
CA LYS A 195 -18.30 15.08 -22.12
C LYS A 195 -17.35 15.32 -23.30
N GLY A 196 -16.03 15.25 -23.08
CA GLY A 196 -15.02 15.47 -24.11
C GLY A 196 -14.71 16.95 -24.40
N TYR A 197 -15.21 17.88 -23.57
CA TYR A 197 -15.01 19.32 -23.75
C TYR A 197 -13.85 19.90 -22.90
N GLY A 198 -13.05 19.08 -22.22
CA GLY A 198 -12.02 19.55 -21.30
C GLY A 198 -11.06 20.58 -21.91
N ASN A 199 -10.48 20.29 -23.09
CA ASN A 199 -9.58 21.22 -23.77
C ASN A 199 -10.28 22.52 -24.21
N LEU A 200 -11.52 22.43 -24.70
CA LEU A 200 -12.29 23.60 -25.11
C LEU A 200 -12.55 24.54 -23.92
N ILE A 201 -13.05 23.99 -22.82
CA ILE A 201 -13.33 24.76 -21.60
C ILE A 201 -12.04 25.36 -21.02
N LEU A 202 -10.96 24.59 -20.96
CA LEU A 202 -9.67 25.10 -20.49
C LEU A 202 -9.18 26.28 -21.33
N SER A 203 -9.30 26.19 -22.66
CA SER A 203 -8.87 27.26 -23.58
C SER A 203 -9.73 28.53 -23.49
N MET A 204 -11.01 28.41 -23.14
CA MET A 204 -11.90 29.56 -22.93
C MET A 204 -11.50 30.38 -21.69
N PHE A 205 -11.11 29.72 -20.60
CA PHE A 205 -10.74 30.39 -19.36
C PHE A 205 -9.25 30.76 -19.31
N PHE A 206 -8.38 29.98 -19.96
CA PHE A 206 -6.92 30.18 -19.98
C PHE A 206 -6.34 30.14 -21.42
N PRO A 207 -6.69 31.13 -22.27
CA PRO A 207 -6.35 31.10 -23.71
C PRO A 207 -4.83 31.09 -24.00
N ARG A 208 -3.99 31.52 -23.06
CA ARG A 208 -2.52 31.49 -23.22
C ARG A 208 -1.89 30.10 -23.12
N LEU A 209 -2.64 29.07 -22.72
CA LEU A 209 -2.14 27.70 -22.67
C LEU A 209 -2.13 27.00 -24.04
N ASN A 210 -2.86 27.55 -25.05
CA ASN A 210 -2.98 26.95 -26.38
C ASN A 210 -1.73 27.08 -27.26
N ASN A 211 -0.70 27.81 -26.86
CA ASN A 211 0.53 28.03 -27.65
C ASN A 211 1.60 26.94 -27.49
N SER A 212 1.33 25.89 -26.73
CA SER A 212 2.17 24.70 -26.62
C SER A 212 1.34 23.48 -27.03
N ASN A 213 1.58 22.95 -28.25
CA ASN A 213 0.97 21.78 -28.90
C ASN A 213 0.18 20.86 -27.96
N THR A 214 -1.15 20.97 -27.98
CA THR A 214 -2.06 20.06 -27.30
C THR A 214 -2.81 19.25 -28.36
N ASP A 215 -2.14 18.28 -28.94
CA ASP A 215 -2.78 17.19 -29.67
C ASP A 215 -2.97 16.00 -28.70
N PHE A 216 -4.21 15.79 -28.23
CA PHE A 216 -4.71 14.56 -27.63
C PHE A 216 -6.03 14.18 -28.29
#